data_8ce65b082e933baf9ffe62495b8ba5e3
#
_entry.id   8ce65b082e933baf9ffe62495b8ba5e3
#
_cell.length_a   1.000
_cell.length_b   1.000
_cell.length_c   1.000
_cell.angle_alpha   90.00
_cell.angle_beta   90.00
_cell.angle_gamma   90.00
#
_symmetry.space_group_name_H-M   'P 1'
#
loop_
_entity.id
_entity.type
_entity.pdbx_description
1 polymer ?
#
loop_
_entity_poly.entity_id
_entity_poly.type
_entity_poly.pdbx_seq_one_letter_code
_entity_poly.pdbx_strand_id
1 'polypeptide(L)'
;MGLVVAGAAVLWAAALPAAAYAAALDSGPAHLFTLAVYGFGGAICHQRDDRSFHLFAEQLPVCARCTGLYAGAALAAVWYGSRPRLTRVSPSTLATAARWLLAVAALPLAASVVYEWTTGDVPSNLARAATGIVLGAAVAHVILAAVDSTR
;
A
#
# COMPACT_ATOMS: atom_id res chain seq x y z
N MET A 1 18.98 4.97 5.57
CA MET A 1 17.73 5.58 5.08
C MET A 1 16.79 4.54 4.49
N GLY A 2 17.21 3.64 3.61
CA GLY A 2 16.35 2.60 3.03
C GLY A 2 15.65 1.69 4.05
N LEU A 3 16.35 1.28 5.13
CA LEU A 3 15.73 0.48 6.21
C LEU A 3 14.62 1.22 6.96
N VAL A 4 14.75 2.54 7.12
CA VAL A 4 13.70 3.36 7.76
C VAL A 4 12.45 3.42 6.88
N VAL A 5 12.62 3.64 5.58
CA VAL A 5 11.52 3.65 4.61
C VAL A 5 10.85 2.27 4.55
N ALA A 6 11.64 1.20 4.47
CA ALA A 6 11.12 -0.16 4.47
C ALA A 6 10.35 -0.49 5.77
N GLY A 7 10.92 -0.13 6.91
CA GLY A 7 10.28 -0.31 8.22
C GLY A 7 8.96 0.48 8.32
N ALA A 8 8.93 1.72 7.87
CA ALA A 8 7.72 2.54 7.86
C ALA A 8 6.60 1.92 6.98
N ALA A 9 6.94 1.39 5.80
CA ALA A 9 5.97 0.73 4.93
C ALA A 9 5.37 -0.53 5.59
N VAL A 10 6.21 -1.36 6.22
CA VAL A 10 5.76 -2.57 6.92
C VAL A 10 4.90 -2.21 8.14
N LEU A 11 5.35 -1.24 8.96
CA LEU A 11 4.62 -0.81 10.15
C LEU A 11 3.25 -0.23 9.78
N TRP A 12 3.18 0.60 8.73
CA TRP A 12 1.91 1.15 8.27
C TRP A 12 0.97 0.05 7.76
N ALA A 13 1.45 -0.87 6.92
CA ALA A 13 0.63 -1.98 6.44
C ALA A 13 0.11 -2.87 7.58
N ALA A 14 0.92 -3.11 8.62
CA ALA A 14 0.52 -3.88 9.80
C ALA A 14 -0.44 -3.09 10.71
N ALA A 15 -0.33 -1.76 10.76
CA ALA A 15 -1.22 -0.91 11.56
C ALA A 15 -2.67 -0.97 11.10
N LEU A 16 -2.94 -1.22 9.81
CA LEU A 16 -4.30 -1.27 9.29
C LEU A 16 -5.16 -2.39 9.91
N PRO A 17 -4.77 -3.67 9.86
CA PRO A 17 -5.51 -4.73 10.54
C PRO A 17 -5.43 -4.62 12.07
N ALA A 18 -4.31 -4.12 12.61
CA ALA A 18 -4.17 -3.89 14.04
C ALA A 18 -5.16 -2.83 14.56
N ALA A 19 -5.43 -1.79 13.78
CA ALA A 19 -6.40 -0.76 14.15
C ALA A 19 -7.84 -1.28 14.10
N ALA A 20 -8.19 -2.14 13.14
CA ALA A 20 -9.49 -2.81 13.12
C ALA A 20 -9.65 -3.74 14.34
N TYR A 21 -8.60 -4.47 14.72
CA TYR A 21 -8.62 -5.27 15.95
C TYR A 21 -8.75 -4.39 17.19
N ALA A 22 -8.02 -3.28 17.26
CA ALA A 22 -8.08 -2.34 18.38
C ALA A 22 -9.47 -1.66 18.50
N ALA A 23 -10.14 -1.41 17.37
CA ALA A 23 -11.49 -0.88 17.34
C ALA A 23 -12.51 -1.84 17.97
N ALA A 24 -12.30 -3.15 17.81
CA ALA A 24 -13.12 -4.18 18.44
C ALA A 24 -12.84 -4.34 19.96
N LEU A 25 -11.79 -3.69 20.49
CA LEU A 25 -11.45 -3.73 21.92
C LEU A 25 -12.01 -2.49 22.63
N ASP A 26 -12.79 -2.71 23.69
CA ASP A 26 -13.30 -1.60 24.51
C ASP A 26 -12.26 -1.17 25.56
N SER A 27 -11.17 -0.50 25.12
CA SER A 27 -10.11 -0.01 26.01
C SER A 27 -9.60 1.38 25.58
N GLY A 28 -9.31 2.25 26.55
CA GLY A 28 -8.87 3.64 26.28
C GLY A 28 -7.62 3.76 25.40
N PRO A 29 -6.52 3.02 25.65
CA PRO A 29 -5.34 3.05 24.78
C PRO A 29 -5.62 2.55 23.35
N ALA A 30 -6.48 1.52 23.19
CA ALA A 30 -6.90 1.03 21.88
C ALA A 30 -7.67 2.11 21.09
N HIS A 31 -8.53 2.88 21.74
CA HIS A 31 -9.26 3.98 21.11
C HIS A 31 -8.33 5.05 20.54
N LEU A 32 -7.29 5.47 21.28
CA LEU A 32 -6.33 6.47 20.78
C LEU A 32 -5.58 5.97 19.55
N PHE A 33 -5.15 4.72 19.55
CA PHE A 33 -4.49 4.10 18.39
C PHE A 33 -5.44 4.02 17.19
N THR A 34 -6.67 3.56 17.41
CA THR A 34 -7.72 3.52 16.39
C THR A 34 -7.98 4.90 15.79
N LEU A 35 -8.21 5.92 16.62
CA LEU A 35 -8.43 7.28 16.15
C LEU A 35 -7.26 7.81 15.31
N ALA A 36 -6.03 7.54 15.71
CA ALA A 36 -4.85 7.98 14.96
C ALA A 36 -4.77 7.30 13.59
N VAL A 37 -4.94 5.97 13.51
CA VAL A 37 -4.82 5.23 12.25
C VAL A 37 -6.01 5.51 11.32
N TYR A 38 -7.24 5.55 11.83
CA TYR A 38 -8.42 5.88 11.03
C TYR A 38 -8.43 7.35 10.59
N GLY A 39 -8.00 8.27 11.45
CA GLY A 39 -7.86 9.68 11.11
C GLY A 39 -6.85 9.91 10.00
N PHE A 40 -5.67 9.28 10.09
CA PHE A 40 -4.68 9.34 9.01
C PHE A 40 -5.18 8.62 7.75
N GLY A 41 -5.80 7.45 7.89
CA GLY A 41 -6.45 6.74 6.79
C GLY A 41 -7.48 7.58 6.07
N GLY A 42 -8.32 8.33 6.81
CA GLY A 42 -9.34 9.24 6.26
C GLY A 42 -8.77 10.43 5.51
N ALA A 43 -7.57 10.89 5.86
CA ALA A 43 -6.89 11.97 5.14
C ALA A 43 -6.41 11.56 3.74
N ILE A 44 -6.18 10.26 3.51
CA ILE A 44 -5.61 9.73 2.26
C ILE A 44 -6.56 8.80 1.49
N CYS A 45 -7.68 8.41 2.10
CA CYS A 45 -8.66 7.48 1.52
C CYS A 45 -10.07 7.86 1.94
N HIS A 46 -11.04 7.72 1.02
CA HIS A 46 -12.45 8.04 1.27
C HIS A 46 -13.16 7.05 2.23
N GLN A 47 -12.50 5.99 2.66
CA GLN A 47 -12.98 4.99 3.66
C GLN A 47 -14.42 4.50 3.40
N ARG A 48 -14.79 4.28 2.15
CA ARG A 48 -16.14 3.81 1.81
C ARG A 48 -16.32 2.37 2.27
N ASP A 49 -17.40 2.12 3.00
CA ASP A 49 -17.74 0.83 3.58
C ASP A 49 -17.88 -0.28 2.51
N ASP A 50 -18.64 0.00 1.45
CA ASP A 50 -18.85 -0.89 0.30
C ASP A 50 -17.58 -1.28 -0.46
N ARG A 51 -16.47 -0.60 -0.21
CA ARG A 51 -15.18 -0.71 -0.91
C ARG A 51 -14.02 -1.05 -0.01
N SER A 52 -14.28 -1.43 1.22
CA SER A 52 -13.29 -1.75 2.24
C SER A 52 -13.42 -3.19 2.70
N PHE A 53 -12.32 -3.77 3.18
CA PHE A 53 -12.39 -5.05 3.89
C PHE A 53 -12.90 -4.82 5.31
N HIS A 54 -13.56 -5.85 5.85
CA HIS A 54 -13.98 -5.91 7.24
C HIS A 54 -13.20 -7.03 7.94
N LEU A 55 -12.61 -6.72 9.09
CA LEU A 55 -11.94 -7.65 9.97
C LEU A 55 -12.46 -7.42 11.40
N PHE A 56 -12.73 -8.50 12.14
CA PHE A 56 -13.26 -8.40 13.50
C PHE A 56 -14.58 -7.64 13.63
N ALA A 57 -15.43 -7.72 12.61
CA ALA A 57 -16.66 -6.93 12.43
C ALA A 57 -16.43 -5.42 12.23
N GLU A 58 -15.19 -4.97 12.14
CA GLU A 58 -14.80 -3.58 11.92
C GLU A 58 -14.29 -3.34 10.49
N GLN A 59 -14.64 -2.20 9.90
CA GLN A 59 -14.12 -1.78 8.60
C GLN A 59 -12.63 -1.44 8.71
N LEU A 60 -11.81 -1.84 7.74
CA LEU A 60 -10.40 -1.39 7.68
C LEU A 60 -10.30 0.13 7.48
N PRO A 61 -9.26 0.78 8.03
CA PRO A 61 -9.03 2.23 7.96
C PRO A 61 -8.88 2.79 6.54
N VAL A 62 -8.77 1.94 5.54
CA VAL A 62 -8.62 2.32 4.13
C VAL A 62 -9.36 1.34 3.21
N CYS A 63 -9.72 1.80 2.00
CA CYS A 63 -10.41 0.96 1.02
C CYS A 63 -9.51 -0.19 0.51
N ALA A 64 -10.11 -1.19 -0.10
CA ALA A 64 -9.42 -2.40 -0.58
C ALA A 64 -8.25 -2.11 -1.54
N ARG A 65 -8.37 -1.11 -2.44
CA ARG A 65 -7.24 -0.69 -3.30
C ARG A 65 -6.06 -0.16 -2.50
N CYS A 66 -6.32 0.71 -1.51
CA CYS A 66 -5.27 1.24 -0.63
C CYS A 66 -4.69 0.14 0.26
N THR A 67 -5.50 -0.77 0.77
CA THR A 67 -5.01 -1.95 1.51
C THR A 67 -4.04 -2.75 0.66
N GLY A 68 -4.39 -3.03 -0.60
CA GLY A 68 -3.50 -3.71 -1.54
C GLY A 68 -2.21 -2.93 -1.80
N LEU A 69 -2.31 -1.60 -2.01
CA LEU A 69 -1.15 -0.74 -2.26
C LEU A 69 -0.16 -0.79 -1.09
N TYR A 70 -0.63 -0.67 0.14
CA TYR A 70 0.24 -0.74 1.32
C TYR A 70 0.78 -2.14 1.58
N ALA A 71 -0.02 -3.18 1.35
CA ALA A 71 0.43 -4.57 1.43
C ALA A 71 1.53 -4.86 0.39
N GLY A 72 1.34 -4.41 -0.86
CA GLY A 72 2.34 -4.54 -1.92
C GLY A 72 3.63 -3.80 -1.60
N ALA A 73 3.53 -2.59 -1.05
CA ALA A 73 4.69 -1.83 -0.61
C ALA A 73 5.45 -2.54 0.52
N ALA A 74 4.76 -3.09 1.51
CA ALA A 74 5.36 -3.84 2.60
C ALA A 74 6.05 -5.13 2.10
N LEU A 75 5.41 -5.89 1.21
CA LEU A 75 6.00 -7.09 0.62
C LEU A 75 7.28 -6.78 -0.17
N ALA A 76 7.24 -5.72 -0.98
CA ALA A 76 8.42 -5.27 -1.72
C ALA A 76 9.53 -4.78 -0.79
N ALA A 77 9.20 -4.10 0.31
CA ALA A 77 10.16 -3.64 1.30
C ALA A 77 10.87 -4.81 2.00
N VAL A 78 10.12 -5.83 2.41
CA VAL A 78 10.69 -7.07 3.01
C VAL A 78 11.58 -7.77 2.00
N TRP A 79 11.10 -7.96 0.77
CA TRP A 79 11.85 -8.59 -0.30
C TRP A 79 13.15 -7.85 -0.65
N TYR A 80 13.08 -6.51 -0.71
CA TYR A 80 14.25 -5.66 -0.97
C TYR A 80 15.29 -5.75 0.15
N GLY A 81 14.83 -5.78 1.39
CA GLY A 81 15.71 -5.92 2.58
C GLY A 81 16.41 -7.28 2.68
N SER A 82 15.84 -8.34 2.10
CA SER A 82 16.39 -9.69 2.14
C SER A 82 17.40 -9.98 1.00
N ARG A 83 17.55 -9.09 0.01
CA ARG A 83 18.46 -9.31 -1.13
C ARG A 83 19.86 -8.75 -0.87
N PRO A 84 20.92 -9.46 -1.33
CA PRO A 84 22.25 -8.87 -1.39
C PRO A 84 22.20 -7.67 -2.35
N ARG A 85 22.79 -6.56 -1.94
CA ARG A 85 22.88 -5.33 -2.74
C ARG A 85 23.71 -5.62 -3.99
N LEU A 86 23.03 -5.79 -5.11
CA LEU A 86 23.67 -5.97 -6.41
C LEU A 86 23.99 -4.60 -7.00
N THR A 87 25.19 -4.52 -7.64
CA THR A 87 25.75 -3.44 -8.45
C THR A 87 24.94 -2.14 -8.62
N ARG A 88 25.60 -1.00 -8.39
CA ARG A 88 25.06 0.35 -8.64
C ARG A 88 24.60 0.49 -10.08
N VAL A 89 23.31 0.71 -10.26
CA VAL A 89 22.74 1.07 -11.55
C VAL A 89 22.91 2.58 -11.76
N SER A 90 23.25 2.98 -12.99
CA SER A 90 23.33 4.40 -13.36
C SER A 90 22.00 5.12 -13.06
N PRO A 91 22.03 6.36 -12.52
CA PRO A 91 20.81 7.13 -12.22
C PRO A 91 19.88 7.33 -13.41
N SER A 92 20.42 7.50 -14.62
CA SER A 92 19.63 7.64 -15.86
C SER A 92 18.91 6.35 -16.25
N THR A 93 19.59 5.21 -16.12
CA THR A 93 19.00 3.89 -16.36
C THR A 93 17.91 3.59 -15.32
N LEU A 94 18.16 3.91 -14.05
CA LEU A 94 17.18 3.75 -12.99
C LEU A 94 15.93 4.60 -13.26
N ALA A 95 16.09 5.87 -13.66
CA ALA A 95 14.96 6.77 -13.94
C ALA A 95 14.10 6.26 -15.10
N THR A 96 14.73 5.76 -16.18
CA THR A 96 14.01 5.22 -17.34
C THR A 96 13.29 3.92 -16.96
N ALA A 97 13.95 2.98 -16.27
CA ALA A 97 13.34 1.74 -15.81
C ALA A 97 12.17 2.00 -14.85
N ALA A 98 12.33 2.95 -13.91
CA ALA A 98 11.29 3.34 -12.98
C ALA A 98 10.01 3.86 -13.68
N ARG A 99 10.15 4.69 -14.71
CA ARG A 99 9.00 5.20 -15.47
C ARG A 99 8.19 4.07 -16.09
N TRP A 100 8.86 3.15 -16.77
CA TRP A 100 8.17 2.02 -17.41
C TRP A 100 7.59 1.05 -16.39
N LEU A 101 8.31 0.75 -15.32
CA LEU A 101 7.81 -0.11 -14.24
C LEU A 101 6.54 0.47 -13.61
N LEU A 102 6.55 1.77 -13.27
CA LEU A 102 5.39 2.43 -12.68
C LEU A 102 4.23 2.53 -13.67
N ALA A 103 4.49 2.85 -14.93
CA ALA A 103 3.47 2.92 -15.96
C ALA A 103 2.76 1.57 -16.15
N VAL A 104 3.53 0.49 -16.31
CA VAL A 104 2.99 -0.86 -16.48
C VAL A 104 2.25 -1.33 -15.20
N ALA A 105 2.83 -1.08 -14.02
CA ALA A 105 2.22 -1.45 -12.76
C ALA A 105 0.92 -0.67 -12.45
N ALA A 106 0.76 0.53 -13.00
CA ALA A 106 -0.47 1.32 -12.85
C ALA A 106 -1.61 0.83 -13.76
N LEU A 107 -1.33 0.11 -14.86
CA LEU A 107 -2.34 -0.30 -15.83
C LEU A 107 -3.49 -1.14 -15.21
N PRO A 108 -3.23 -2.16 -14.38
CA PRO A 108 -4.31 -2.95 -13.79
C PRO A 108 -5.22 -2.11 -12.89
N LEU A 109 -4.63 -1.19 -12.12
CA LEU A 109 -5.39 -0.29 -11.25
C LEU A 109 -6.21 0.71 -12.08
N ALA A 110 -5.62 1.33 -13.09
CA ALA A 110 -6.30 2.24 -14.01
C ALA A 110 -7.45 1.53 -14.75
N ALA A 111 -7.20 0.33 -15.27
CA ALA A 111 -8.22 -0.49 -15.92
C ALA A 111 -9.39 -0.81 -14.97
N SER A 112 -9.11 -1.15 -13.71
CA SER A 112 -10.14 -1.40 -12.69
C SER A 112 -10.98 -0.14 -12.38
N VAL A 113 -10.39 1.05 -12.41
CA VAL A 113 -11.09 2.31 -12.19
C VAL A 113 -11.96 2.66 -13.41
N VAL A 114 -11.39 2.55 -14.62
CA VAL A 114 -12.13 2.81 -15.87
C VAL A 114 -13.31 1.85 -16.01
N TYR A 115 -13.11 0.56 -15.74
CA TYR A 115 -14.19 -0.43 -15.73
C TYR A 115 -15.33 0.01 -14.81
N GLU A 116 -15.05 0.38 -13.56
CA GLU A 116 -16.05 0.84 -12.60
C GLU A 116 -16.78 2.10 -13.09
N TRP A 117 -16.08 3.04 -13.72
CA TRP A 117 -16.71 4.27 -14.22
C TRP A 117 -17.56 4.05 -15.47
N THR A 118 -17.19 3.10 -16.32
CA THR A 118 -17.89 2.85 -17.58
C THR A 118 -19.07 1.91 -17.45
N THR A 119 -18.98 0.91 -16.55
CA THR A 119 -20.03 -0.10 -16.34
C THR A 119 -20.95 0.22 -15.18
N GLY A 120 -20.50 1.02 -14.21
CA GLY A 120 -21.17 1.20 -12.92
C GLY A 120 -21.00 0.02 -11.96
N ASP A 121 -20.42 -1.10 -12.44
CA ASP A 121 -20.18 -2.27 -11.62
C ASP A 121 -18.94 -2.10 -10.71
N VAL A 122 -19.08 -2.49 -9.46
CA VAL A 122 -18.01 -2.41 -8.46
C VAL A 122 -17.27 -3.74 -8.43
N PRO A 123 -15.99 -3.80 -8.89
CA PRO A 123 -15.18 -5.01 -8.75
C PRO A 123 -15.07 -5.45 -7.29
N SER A 124 -14.92 -6.75 -7.07
CA SER A 124 -14.76 -7.29 -5.72
C SER A 124 -13.57 -6.64 -4.98
N ASN A 125 -13.65 -6.55 -3.65
CA ASN A 125 -12.57 -5.99 -2.84
C ASN A 125 -11.25 -6.73 -3.05
N LEU A 126 -11.29 -8.04 -3.32
CA LEU A 126 -10.10 -8.83 -3.62
C LEU A 126 -9.46 -8.40 -4.95
N ALA A 127 -10.25 -8.21 -6.01
CA ALA A 127 -9.75 -7.73 -7.30
C ALA A 127 -9.15 -6.33 -7.18
N ARG A 128 -9.78 -5.44 -6.42
CA ARG A 128 -9.28 -4.08 -6.12
C ARG A 128 -7.96 -4.12 -5.38
N ALA A 129 -7.84 -4.98 -4.36
CA ALA A 129 -6.59 -5.14 -3.61
C ALA A 129 -5.48 -5.70 -4.48
N ALA A 130 -5.77 -6.69 -5.33
CA ALA A 130 -4.78 -7.27 -6.25
C ALA A 130 -4.17 -6.21 -7.17
N THR A 131 -4.99 -5.32 -7.76
CA THR A 131 -4.50 -4.21 -8.59
C THR A 131 -3.65 -3.21 -7.79
N GLY A 132 -4.02 -2.95 -6.54
CA GLY A 132 -3.24 -2.12 -5.61
C GLY A 132 -1.88 -2.73 -5.26
N ILE A 133 -1.81 -4.05 -5.01
CA ILE A 133 -0.56 -4.75 -4.66
C ILE A 133 0.50 -4.54 -5.73
N VAL A 134 0.14 -4.68 -7.01
CA VAL A 134 1.08 -4.52 -8.12
C VAL A 134 1.71 -3.13 -8.13
N LEU A 135 0.88 -2.09 -8.03
CA LEU A 135 1.36 -0.72 -8.03
C LEU A 135 2.16 -0.41 -6.75
N GLY A 136 1.68 -0.83 -5.58
CA GLY A 136 2.36 -0.60 -4.31
C GLY A 136 3.75 -1.22 -4.25
N ALA A 137 3.89 -2.45 -4.76
CA ALA A 137 5.18 -3.12 -4.86
C ALA A 137 6.15 -2.39 -5.80
N ALA A 138 5.67 -1.92 -6.96
CA ALA A 138 6.48 -1.17 -7.91
C ALA A 138 6.95 0.18 -7.32
N VAL A 139 6.07 0.92 -6.67
CA VAL A 139 6.38 2.21 -6.01
C VAL A 139 7.44 2.02 -4.93
N ALA A 140 7.24 1.07 -4.02
CA ALA A 140 8.20 0.80 -2.95
C ALA A 140 9.56 0.36 -3.50
N HIS A 141 9.58 -0.49 -4.53
CA HIS A 141 10.81 -0.91 -5.19
C HIS A 141 11.59 0.27 -5.76
N VAL A 142 10.92 1.18 -6.48
CA VAL A 142 11.53 2.37 -7.07
C VAL A 142 12.09 3.31 -5.99
N ILE A 143 11.33 3.55 -4.91
CA ILE A 143 11.77 4.42 -3.81
C ILE A 143 13.01 3.84 -3.13
N LEU A 144 13.00 2.54 -2.82
CA LEU A 144 14.13 1.88 -2.15
C LEU A 144 15.37 1.85 -3.03
N ALA A 145 15.21 1.60 -4.33
CA ALA A 145 16.31 1.65 -5.30
C ALA A 145 16.89 3.08 -5.43
N ALA A 146 16.04 4.09 -5.44
CA ALA A 146 16.48 5.50 -5.48
C ALA A 146 17.24 5.89 -4.23
N VAL A 147 16.76 5.50 -3.04
CA VAL A 147 17.43 5.78 -1.76
C VAL A 147 18.79 5.08 -1.67
N ASP A 148 18.94 3.88 -2.22
CA ASP A 148 20.22 3.17 -2.21
C ASP A 148 21.21 3.74 -3.25
N SER A 149 20.74 4.30 -4.37
CA SER A 149 21.58 4.92 -5.39
C SER A 149 22.25 6.23 -4.93
N THR A 150 21.74 6.85 -3.87
CA THR A 150 22.29 8.10 -3.29
C THR A 150 23.40 7.85 -2.24
N ARG A 151 23.76 6.59 -1.99
CA ARG A 151 24.85 6.19 -1.08
C ARG A 151 26.06 5.70 -1.84
#